data_c70dbfa72599176a1075d27e8bbfc8ff
#
_entry.id   c70dbfa72599176a1075d27e8bbfc8ff
#
_cell.length_a   1.000
_cell.length_b   1.000
_cell.length_c   1.000
_cell.angle_alpha   90.00
_cell.angle_beta   90.00
_cell.angle_gamma   90.00
#
_symmetry.space_group_name_H-M   'P 1'
#
loop_
_entity.id
_entity.type
_entity.pdbx_description
1 polymer ?
#
loop_
_entity_poly.entity_id
_entity_poly.type
_entity_poly.pdbx_seq_one_letter_code
_entity_poly.pdbx_strand_id
1 'polypeptide(L)'
;MRNRWLKRNRSLGGASNRPRGNGFLIDLRDVVKTYETGAGELTVLQDVTLQVQPGEFVSVVGPSGSGKSTLLNMITGIDRPTSGEVFVGEQAVHALSENQLARWRGRHVGVVFQFFQLLPTLTTLENVMLPMDFCDTYRRRERKRRAMHLLEQVGIAEQAHKLPSALSGGEQQRAAIARALANDPSLVVADEPTGNLDTATAGEVFALFEGLVDQGKTLLVVTHDRELSSRTQRVLHLLDGRIHRDQNNGKFVR
;
A
#
# COMPACT_ATOMS: atom_id res chain seq x y z
N MET A 1 -12.24 -29.21 -1.88
CA MET A 1 -13.56 -28.50 -1.85
C MET A 1 -13.39 -27.19 -2.61
N ARG A 2 -13.97 -27.08 -3.81
CA ARG A 2 -13.73 -26.00 -4.78
C ARG A 2 -14.41 -24.69 -4.38
N ASN A 3 -13.66 -23.60 -4.54
CA ASN A 3 -14.00 -22.19 -4.31
C ASN A 3 -15.38 -21.78 -4.85
N ARG A 4 -16.32 -21.47 -3.93
CA ARG A 4 -17.68 -21.02 -4.22
C ARG A 4 -17.88 -19.51 -4.00
N TRP A 5 -16.84 -18.70 -4.00
CA TRP A 5 -16.87 -17.27 -3.62
C TRP A 5 -16.72 -16.27 -4.79
N LEU A 6 -16.63 -16.74 -6.04
CA LEU A 6 -16.37 -15.88 -7.21
C LEU A 6 -17.60 -15.45 -8.00
N LYS A 7 -18.84 -15.57 -7.49
CA LYS A 7 -20.02 -15.13 -8.24
C LYS A 7 -20.98 -14.35 -7.35
N ARG A 8 -20.81 -13.03 -7.21
CA ARG A 8 -21.89 -12.04 -7.04
C ARG A 8 -21.32 -10.62 -6.98
N ASN A 9 -21.13 -10.00 -8.12
CA ASN A 9 -21.36 -8.58 -8.32
C ASN A 9 -21.49 -8.32 -9.82
N ARG A 10 -22.72 -8.45 -10.32
CA ARG A 10 -23.15 -7.88 -11.61
C ARG A 10 -24.35 -6.99 -11.36
N SER A 11 -24.27 -5.82 -11.99
CA SER A 11 -25.33 -4.83 -12.29
C SER A 11 -25.68 -3.81 -11.23
N LEU A 12 -25.11 -2.60 -11.39
CA LEU A 12 -25.91 -1.38 -11.39
C LEU A 12 -25.40 -0.52 -12.56
N GLY A 13 -26.21 -0.40 -13.58
CA GLY A 13 -25.92 0.38 -14.77
C GLY A 13 -26.06 1.88 -14.51
N GLY A 14 -25.11 2.65 -15.05
CA GLY A 14 -25.12 4.08 -15.19
C GLY A 14 -24.02 4.44 -16.17
N ALA A 15 -24.40 4.77 -17.42
CA ALA A 15 -23.47 5.23 -18.45
C ALA A 15 -22.87 6.57 -17.98
N SER A 16 -21.63 6.56 -17.52
CA SER A 16 -20.81 7.75 -17.33
C SER A 16 -19.52 7.56 -18.11
N ASN A 17 -19.09 8.62 -18.76
CA ASN A 17 -17.86 8.77 -19.54
C ASN A 17 -16.65 8.33 -18.70
N ARG A 18 -16.37 7.01 -18.65
CA ARG A 18 -15.26 6.42 -17.90
C ARG A 18 -14.01 6.59 -18.74
N PRO A 19 -12.94 7.20 -18.23
CA PRO A 19 -11.64 7.04 -18.85
C PRO A 19 -11.34 5.53 -18.89
N ARG A 20 -11.13 4.98 -20.08
CA ARG A 20 -10.74 3.58 -20.25
C ARG A 20 -9.41 3.39 -19.54
N GLY A 21 -9.36 2.59 -18.48
CA GLY A 21 -8.15 2.25 -17.78
C GLY A 21 -7.14 1.68 -18.79
N ASN A 22 -5.92 2.20 -18.79
CA ASN A 22 -4.84 1.80 -19.71
C ASN A 22 -4.26 0.41 -19.38
N GLY A 23 -4.93 -0.39 -18.54
CA GLY A 23 -4.45 -1.69 -18.08
C GLY A 23 -3.48 -1.62 -16.91
N PHE A 24 -3.02 -0.43 -16.52
CA PHE A 24 -2.14 -0.22 -15.36
C PHE A 24 -2.95 -0.10 -14.06
N LEU A 25 -2.39 -0.59 -12.95
CA LEU A 25 -2.96 -0.38 -11.63
C LEU A 25 -2.59 1.01 -11.07
N ILE A 26 -1.36 1.47 -11.31
CA ILE A 26 -0.93 2.83 -11.00
C ILE A 26 -0.54 3.50 -12.31
N ASP A 27 -1.07 4.69 -12.56
CA ASP A 27 -0.72 5.53 -13.72
C ASP A 27 -0.60 6.99 -13.25
N LEU A 28 0.64 7.43 -13.11
CA LEU A 28 1.01 8.81 -12.79
C LEU A 28 1.43 9.52 -14.07
N ARG A 29 0.93 10.73 -14.28
CA ARG A 29 1.21 11.51 -15.47
C ARG A 29 1.65 12.92 -15.08
N ASP A 30 2.91 13.22 -15.31
CA ASP A 30 3.55 14.53 -15.11
C ASP A 30 3.24 15.11 -13.71
N VAL A 31 3.32 14.24 -12.68
CA VAL A 31 2.97 14.60 -11.30
C VAL A 31 4.03 15.51 -10.71
N VAL A 32 3.59 16.69 -10.27
CA VAL A 32 4.39 17.67 -9.53
C VAL A 32 3.80 17.84 -8.14
N LYS A 33 4.67 17.91 -7.12
CA LYS A 33 4.29 18.28 -5.77
C LYS A 33 5.20 19.35 -5.22
N THR A 34 4.60 20.49 -4.89
CA THR A 34 5.26 21.64 -4.25
C THR A 34 4.58 21.91 -2.91
N TYR A 35 5.37 22.16 -1.88
CA TYR A 35 4.91 22.59 -0.57
C TYR A 35 5.30 24.05 -0.33
N GLU A 36 4.39 24.83 0.24
CA GLU A 36 4.70 26.15 0.76
C GLU A 36 5.39 26.00 2.13
N THR A 37 6.55 26.60 2.28
CA THR A 37 7.31 26.60 3.54
C THR A 37 7.58 28.04 3.97
N GLY A 38 7.95 28.24 5.23
CA GLY A 38 8.35 29.57 5.72
C GLY A 38 9.57 30.17 4.99
N ALA A 39 10.33 29.36 4.26
CA ALA A 39 11.49 29.75 3.46
C ALA A 39 11.20 29.90 1.95
N GLY A 40 9.94 29.72 1.53
CA GLY A 40 9.50 29.73 0.14
C GLY A 40 8.93 28.38 -0.33
N GLU A 41 8.76 28.24 -1.62
CA GLU A 41 8.25 27.00 -2.24
C GLU A 41 9.33 25.93 -2.31
N LEU A 42 8.97 24.71 -1.95
CA LEU A 42 9.82 23.52 -2.06
C LEU A 42 9.13 22.48 -2.98
N THR A 43 9.64 22.31 -4.18
CA THR A 43 9.17 21.28 -5.10
C THR A 43 9.85 19.95 -4.76
N VAL A 44 9.04 18.97 -4.31
CA VAL A 44 9.48 17.66 -3.84
C VAL A 44 9.35 16.59 -4.92
N LEU A 45 8.34 16.68 -5.78
CA LEU A 45 8.21 15.82 -6.97
C LEU A 45 8.17 16.70 -8.22
N GLN A 46 8.89 16.27 -9.28
CA GLN A 46 9.08 17.02 -10.49
C GLN A 46 8.79 16.15 -11.72
N ASP A 47 7.65 16.38 -12.37
CA ASP A 47 7.23 15.71 -13.60
C ASP A 47 7.32 14.17 -13.52
N VAL A 48 6.82 13.59 -12.42
CA VAL A 48 6.90 12.14 -12.21
C VAL A 48 5.84 11.45 -13.06
N THR A 49 6.29 10.65 -14.02
CA THR A 49 5.46 9.76 -14.83
C THR A 49 5.84 8.32 -14.51
N LEU A 50 4.86 7.49 -14.13
CA LEU A 50 5.06 6.12 -13.67
C LEU A 50 3.84 5.26 -13.99
N GLN A 51 4.08 4.07 -14.53
CA GLN A 51 3.05 3.06 -14.74
C GLN A 51 3.44 1.75 -14.06
N VAL A 52 2.52 1.16 -13.28
CA VAL A 52 2.70 -0.12 -12.61
C VAL A 52 1.58 -1.07 -13.00
N GLN A 53 1.94 -2.28 -13.39
CA GLN A 53 1.01 -3.34 -13.79
C GLN A 53 0.32 -3.98 -12.57
N PRO A 54 -0.91 -4.50 -12.71
CA PRO A 54 -1.50 -5.38 -11.70
C PRO A 54 -0.61 -6.59 -11.43
N GLY A 55 -0.41 -6.92 -10.13
CA GLY A 55 0.42 -8.05 -9.70
C GLY A 55 1.92 -7.78 -9.71
N GLU A 56 2.36 -6.55 -9.97
CA GLU A 56 3.77 -6.19 -9.98
C GLU A 56 4.29 -5.88 -8.56
N PHE A 57 5.52 -6.33 -8.27
CA PHE A 57 6.24 -5.99 -7.05
C PHE A 57 7.32 -4.96 -7.37
N VAL A 58 7.10 -3.73 -6.97
CA VAL A 58 7.97 -2.59 -7.27
C VAL A 58 8.60 -2.04 -6.00
N SER A 59 9.90 -1.82 -6.00
CA SER A 59 10.58 -1.03 -4.96
C SER A 59 10.93 0.36 -5.46
N VAL A 60 10.81 1.34 -4.58
CA VAL A 60 11.28 2.73 -4.78
C VAL A 60 12.46 2.97 -3.85
N VAL A 61 13.62 3.24 -4.43
CA VAL A 61 14.85 3.50 -3.70
C VAL A 61 15.38 4.89 -4.00
N GLY A 62 16.12 5.46 -3.07
CA GLY A 62 16.73 6.78 -3.23
C GLY A 62 17.19 7.35 -1.89
N PRO A 63 18.00 8.42 -1.88
CA PRO A 63 18.47 9.06 -0.65
C PRO A 63 17.31 9.63 0.18
N SER A 64 17.60 9.94 1.45
CA SER A 64 16.63 10.67 2.29
C SER A 64 16.31 12.03 1.65
N GLY A 65 15.02 12.42 1.69
CA GLY A 65 14.57 13.67 1.08
C GLY A 65 14.33 13.62 -0.44
N SER A 66 14.55 12.48 -1.12
CA SER A 66 14.32 12.38 -2.58
C SER A 66 12.87 12.39 -3.02
N GLY A 67 11.90 12.39 -2.09
CA GLY A 67 10.45 12.45 -2.40
C GLY A 67 9.72 11.10 -2.34
N LYS A 68 10.35 10.00 -1.84
CA LYS A 68 9.76 8.65 -1.82
C LYS A 68 8.42 8.58 -1.08
N SER A 69 8.36 9.04 0.17
CA SER A 69 7.11 9.06 0.96
C SER A 69 6.08 10.00 0.36
N THR A 70 6.52 11.11 -0.27
CA THR A 70 5.62 12.01 -1.00
C THR A 70 5.01 11.30 -2.21
N LEU A 71 5.78 10.52 -2.96
CA LEU A 71 5.27 9.70 -4.07
C LEU A 71 4.22 8.70 -3.58
N LEU A 72 4.48 8.01 -2.46
CA LEU A 72 3.49 7.12 -1.84
C LEU A 72 2.22 7.88 -1.43
N ASN A 73 2.36 9.09 -0.88
CA ASN A 73 1.21 9.91 -0.48
C ASN A 73 0.35 10.32 -1.68
N MET A 74 0.94 10.58 -2.85
CA MET A 74 0.18 10.84 -4.09
C MET A 74 -0.63 9.60 -4.51
N ILE A 75 0.03 8.43 -4.55
CA ILE A 75 -0.58 7.16 -4.98
C ILE A 75 -1.70 6.74 -4.02
N THR A 76 -1.50 6.92 -2.72
CA THR A 76 -2.47 6.53 -1.70
C THR A 76 -3.58 7.56 -1.49
N GLY A 77 -3.47 8.75 -2.10
CA GLY A 77 -4.40 9.86 -1.86
C GLY A 77 -4.33 10.38 -0.41
N ILE A 78 -3.21 10.21 0.30
CA ILE A 78 -2.98 10.86 1.60
C ILE A 78 -2.73 12.35 1.37
N ASP A 79 -2.09 12.69 0.26
CA ASP A 79 -1.89 14.07 -0.18
C ASP A 79 -2.20 14.18 -1.68
N ARG A 80 -2.28 15.40 -2.20
CA ARG A 80 -2.66 15.70 -3.59
C ARG A 80 -1.48 16.27 -4.37
N PRO A 81 -1.36 15.97 -5.65
CA PRO A 81 -0.41 16.65 -6.50
C PRO A 81 -0.75 18.13 -6.63
N THR A 82 0.26 18.97 -6.82
CA THR A 82 0.10 20.37 -7.19
C THR A 82 -0.35 20.49 -8.65
N SER A 83 0.18 19.62 -9.52
CA SER A 83 -0.26 19.45 -10.91
C SER A 83 0.00 18.02 -11.38
N GLY A 84 -0.52 17.68 -12.57
CA GLY A 84 -0.47 16.32 -13.10
C GLY A 84 -1.64 15.45 -12.64
N GLU A 85 -1.63 14.19 -13.05
CA GLU A 85 -2.74 13.27 -12.83
C GLU A 85 -2.29 12.00 -12.13
N VAL A 86 -3.11 11.51 -11.22
CA VAL A 86 -2.91 10.27 -10.47
C VAL A 86 -4.11 9.37 -10.68
N PHE A 87 -3.89 8.21 -11.29
CA PHE A 87 -4.90 7.17 -11.43
C PHE A 87 -4.45 5.91 -10.69
N VAL A 88 -5.39 5.29 -9.98
CA VAL A 88 -5.19 3.96 -9.38
C VAL A 88 -6.37 3.08 -9.78
N GLY A 89 -6.09 2.06 -10.58
CA GLY A 89 -7.10 1.36 -11.35
C GLY A 89 -7.82 2.31 -12.30
N GLU A 90 -9.15 2.32 -12.26
CA GLU A 90 -9.97 3.23 -13.07
C GLU A 90 -10.26 4.56 -12.37
N GLN A 91 -9.72 4.78 -11.16
CA GLN A 91 -10.06 5.94 -10.34
C GLN A 91 -9.06 7.09 -10.52
N ALA A 92 -9.54 8.26 -10.93
CA ALA A 92 -8.78 9.52 -10.89
C ALA A 92 -8.71 10.00 -9.42
N VAL A 93 -7.63 9.63 -8.74
CA VAL A 93 -7.44 9.87 -7.29
C VAL A 93 -7.32 11.37 -7.00
N HIS A 94 -6.59 12.10 -7.85
CA HIS A 94 -6.39 13.55 -7.75
C HIS A 94 -7.70 14.37 -7.81
N ALA A 95 -8.75 13.82 -8.42
CA ALA A 95 -10.04 14.51 -8.63
C ALA A 95 -11.07 14.23 -7.52
N LEU A 96 -10.80 13.31 -6.59
CA LEU A 96 -11.73 12.95 -5.52
C LEU A 96 -11.79 14.05 -4.44
N SER A 97 -12.96 14.27 -3.84
CA SER A 97 -13.08 15.05 -2.60
C SER A 97 -12.48 14.30 -1.41
N GLU A 98 -12.17 14.99 -0.29
CA GLU A 98 -11.58 14.36 0.91
C GLU A 98 -12.40 13.16 1.42
N ASN A 99 -13.72 13.30 1.49
CA ASN A 99 -14.60 12.21 1.92
C ASN A 99 -14.58 11.01 0.93
N GLN A 100 -14.47 11.29 -0.36
CA GLN A 100 -14.36 10.25 -1.39
C GLN A 100 -13.00 9.57 -1.32
N LEU A 101 -11.90 10.34 -1.14
CA LEU A 101 -10.55 9.83 -0.95
C LEU A 101 -10.46 8.89 0.26
N ALA A 102 -10.99 9.31 1.41
CA ALA A 102 -10.97 8.49 2.62
C ALA A 102 -11.67 7.14 2.42
N ARG A 103 -12.86 7.15 1.79
CA ARG A 103 -13.63 5.92 1.49
C ARG A 103 -12.94 5.06 0.44
N TRP A 104 -12.40 5.67 -0.60
CA TRP A 104 -11.68 4.97 -1.66
C TRP A 104 -10.42 4.32 -1.10
N ARG A 105 -9.56 5.07 -0.41
CA ARG A 105 -8.34 4.57 0.22
C ARG A 105 -8.63 3.39 1.13
N GLY A 106 -9.60 3.53 2.03
CA GLY A 106 -9.93 2.47 2.97
C GLY A 106 -10.38 1.15 2.31
N ARG A 107 -10.83 1.18 1.06
CA ARG A 107 -11.32 -0.01 0.33
C ARG A 107 -10.32 -0.57 -0.68
N HIS A 108 -9.46 0.27 -1.24
CA HIS A 108 -8.65 -0.08 -2.41
C HIS A 108 -7.15 -0.11 -2.14
N VAL A 109 -6.69 0.51 -1.03
CA VAL A 109 -5.28 0.63 -0.71
C VAL A 109 -5.00 0.12 0.70
N GLY A 110 -4.07 -0.82 0.83
CA GLY A 110 -3.47 -1.20 2.10
C GLY A 110 -2.21 -0.38 2.31
N VAL A 111 -2.07 0.27 3.47
CA VAL A 111 -0.87 1.06 3.79
C VAL A 111 -0.17 0.47 4.99
N VAL A 112 1.13 0.22 4.84
CA VAL A 112 2.05 -0.25 5.89
C VAL A 112 3.10 0.83 6.14
N PHE A 113 3.21 1.29 7.38
CA PHE A 113 4.13 2.36 7.78
C PHE A 113 5.34 1.82 8.51
N GLN A 114 6.44 2.56 8.51
CA GLN A 114 7.68 2.25 9.21
C GLN A 114 7.47 2.09 10.73
N PHE A 115 6.66 2.94 11.36
CA PHE A 115 6.37 2.91 12.79
C PHE A 115 5.03 2.23 13.12
N PHE A 116 4.63 1.23 12.37
CA PHE A 116 3.46 0.36 12.53
C PHE A 116 2.10 1.09 12.59
N GLN A 117 2.01 2.25 13.25
CA GLN A 117 0.80 3.08 13.44
C GLN A 117 -0.39 2.27 13.99
N LEU A 118 -0.12 1.31 14.88
CA LEU A 118 -1.17 0.61 15.62
C LEU A 118 -1.75 1.53 16.69
N LEU A 119 -3.07 1.49 16.90
CA LEU A 119 -3.72 2.22 17.98
C LEU A 119 -3.41 1.53 19.30
N PRO A 120 -2.74 2.20 20.25
CA PRO A 120 -2.21 1.54 21.48
C PRO A 120 -3.30 1.10 22.46
N THR A 121 -4.51 1.65 22.34
CA THR A 121 -5.66 1.33 23.19
C THR A 121 -6.51 0.17 22.67
N LEU A 122 -6.22 -0.32 21.48
CA LEU A 122 -6.93 -1.43 20.85
C LEU A 122 -6.04 -2.67 20.84
N THR A 123 -6.65 -3.84 21.02
CA THR A 123 -5.98 -5.12 20.83
C THR A 123 -5.49 -5.30 19.38
N THR A 124 -4.61 -6.25 19.15
CA THR A 124 -4.12 -6.61 17.81
C THR A 124 -5.29 -6.93 16.87
N LEU A 125 -6.24 -7.71 17.33
CA LEU A 125 -7.44 -8.07 16.56
C LEU A 125 -8.29 -6.85 16.21
N GLU A 126 -8.53 -5.96 17.17
CA GLU A 126 -9.30 -4.74 16.97
C GLU A 126 -8.58 -3.78 15.99
N ASN A 127 -7.26 -3.66 16.07
CA ASN A 127 -6.47 -2.91 15.08
C ASN A 127 -6.68 -3.44 13.66
N VAL A 128 -6.70 -4.75 13.46
CA VAL A 128 -6.94 -5.36 12.15
C VAL A 128 -8.39 -5.19 11.71
N MET A 129 -9.36 -5.12 12.62
CA MET A 129 -10.76 -4.90 12.30
C MET A 129 -11.08 -3.46 11.88
N LEU A 130 -10.33 -2.47 12.35
CA LEU A 130 -10.57 -1.04 12.16
C LEU A 130 -10.89 -0.60 10.72
N PRO A 131 -10.11 -0.99 9.68
CA PRO A 131 -10.43 -0.61 8.31
C PRO A 131 -11.79 -1.14 7.84
N MET A 132 -12.18 -2.33 8.30
CA MET A 132 -13.49 -2.91 7.99
C MET A 132 -14.62 -2.16 8.67
N ASP A 133 -14.39 -1.67 9.90
CA ASP A 133 -15.36 -0.90 10.67
C ASP A 133 -15.56 0.50 10.05
N PHE A 134 -14.50 1.19 9.69
CA PHE A 134 -14.58 2.52 9.06
C PHE A 134 -15.20 2.52 7.67
N CYS A 135 -14.97 1.46 6.88
CA CYS A 135 -15.50 1.36 5.52
C CYS A 135 -16.85 0.67 5.44
N ASP A 136 -17.36 0.18 6.58
CA ASP A 136 -18.56 -0.67 6.66
C ASP A 136 -18.54 -1.83 5.65
N THR A 137 -17.36 -2.46 5.53
CA THR A 137 -17.15 -3.66 4.74
C THR A 137 -17.42 -4.88 5.61
N TYR A 138 -18.04 -5.90 5.05
CA TYR A 138 -18.41 -7.13 5.75
C TYR A 138 -19.38 -6.94 6.92
N ARG A 139 -20.14 -7.96 7.25
CA ARG A 139 -21.00 -8.00 8.45
C ARG A 139 -20.13 -8.12 9.70
N ARG A 140 -20.55 -7.54 10.83
CA ARG A 140 -19.77 -7.49 12.09
C ARG A 140 -19.19 -8.85 12.53
N ARG A 141 -19.95 -9.95 12.38
CA ARG A 141 -19.47 -11.31 12.70
C ARG A 141 -18.37 -11.79 11.74
N GLU A 142 -18.44 -11.38 10.47
CA GLU A 142 -17.46 -11.72 9.44
C GLU A 142 -16.15 -10.96 9.64
N ARG A 143 -16.20 -9.70 10.13
CA ARG A 143 -15.02 -8.88 10.40
C ARG A 143 -14.07 -9.57 11.37
N LYS A 144 -14.58 -10.08 12.52
CA LYS A 144 -13.76 -10.79 13.50
C LYS A 144 -13.12 -12.05 12.90
N ARG A 145 -13.91 -12.86 12.18
CA ARG A 145 -13.39 -14.09 11.55
C ARG A 145 -12.32 -13.77 10.50
N ARG A 146 -12.54 -12.72 9.68
CA ARG A 146 -11.57 -12.26 8.70
C ARG A 146 -10.30 -11.74 9.35
N ALA A 147 -10.41 -10.91 10.39
CA ALA A 147 -9.26 -10.40 11.11
C ALA A 147 -8.43 -11.53 11.75
N MET A 148 -9.06 -12.53 12.37
CA MET A 148 -8.36 -13.70 12.88
C MET A 148 -7.65 -14.47 11.77
N HIS A 149 -8.31 -14.71 10.65
CA HIS A 149 -7.69 -15.37 9.50
C HIS A 149 -6.48 -14.59 8.96
N LEU A 150 -6.53 -13.25 8.90
CA LEU A 150 -5.39 -12.43 8.51
C LEU A 150 -4.23 -12.53 9.51
N LEU A 151 -4.53 -12.57 10.82
CA LEU A 151 -3.53 -12.78 11.86
C LEU A 151 -2.89 -14.18 11.77
N GLU A 152 -3.65 -15.21 11.39
CA GLU A 152 -3.13 -16.54 11.06
C GLU A 152 -2.19 -16.51 9.86
N GLN A 153 -2.59 -15.82 8.78
CA GLN A 153 -1.77 -15.68 7.56
C GLN A 153 -0.42 -15.01 7.81
N VAL A 154 -0.37 -14.03 8.72
CA VAL A 154 0.89 -13.37 9.10
C VAL A 154 1.58 -14.03 10.29
N GLY A 155 1.07 -15.14 10.82
CA GLY A 155 1.71 -15.98 11.84
C GLY A 155 1.69 -15.40 13.27
N ILE A 156 0.69 -14.57 13.63
CA ILE A 156 0.55 -13.98 14.97
C ILE A 156 -0.87 -14.13 15.56
N ALA A 157 -1.61 -15.16 15.19
CA ALA A 157 -2.97 -15.38 15.69
C ALA A 157 -3.06 -15.46 17.23
N GLU A 158 -2.04 -16.03 17.89
CA GLU A 158 -1.96 -16.13 19.35
C GLU A 158 -1.84 -14.77 20.04
N GLN A 159 -1.42 -13.73 19.29
CA GLN A 159 -1.29 -12.37 19.78
C GLN A 159 -2.58 -11.53 19.62
N ALA A 160 -3.67 -12.10 19.12
CA ALA A 160 -4.90 -11.41 18.75
C ALA A 160 -5.46 -10.52 19.88
N HIS A 161 -5.37 -10.95 21.12
CA HIS A 161 -5.94 -10.27 22.28
C HIS A 161 -4.95 -9.39 23.06
N LYS A 162 -3.70 -9.31 22.61
CA LYS A 162 -2.68 -8.45 23.21
C LYS A 162 -2.78 -7.02 22.67
N LEU A 163 -2.40 -6.07 23.53
CA LEU A 163 -2.19 -4.68 23.12
C LEU A 163 -0.86 -4.53 22.36
N PRO A 164 -0.70 -3.55 21.49
CA PRO A 164 0.55 -3.31 20.73
C PRO A 164 1.80 -3.23 21.61
N SER A 165 1.69 -2.67 22.83
CA SER A 165 2.80 -2.57 23.78
C SER A 165 3.34 -3.92 24.29
N ALA A 166 2.57 -5.00 24.15
CA ALA A 166 2.96 -6.36 24.53
C ALA A 166 3.49 -7.19 23.35
N LEU A 167 3.67 -6.57 22.17
CA LEU A 167 4.18 -7.19 20.96
C LEU A 167 5.63 -6.80 20.71
N SER A 168 6.43 -7.72 20.18
CA SER A 168 7.72 -7.39 19.57
C SER A 168 7.55 -6.51 18.33
N GLY A 169 8.63 -5.85 17.87
CA GLY A 169 8.59 -5.02 16.65
C GLY A 169 8.15 -5.81 15.41
N GLY A 170 8.62 -7.05 15.27
CA GLY A 170 8.20 -7.93 14.18
C GLY A 170 6.72 -8.31 14.24
N GLU A 171 6.20 -8.60 15.44
CA GLU A 171 4.77 -8.87 15.62
C GLU A 171 3.91 -7.64 15.36
N GLN A 172 4.36 -6.44 15.78
CA GLN A 172 3.67 -5.19 15.45
C GLN A 172 3.63 -4.94 13.94
N GLN A 173 4.71 -5.21 13.22
CA GLN A 173 4.76 -5.08 11.78
C GLN A 173 3.84 -6.09 11.08
N ARG A 174 3.83 -7.35 11.53
CA ARG A 174 2.89 -8.36 11.02
C ARG A 174 1.43 -7.96 11.26
N ALA A 175 1.13 -7.39 12.43
CA ALA A 175 -0.21 -6.84 12.73
C ALA A 175 -0.56 -5.66 11.80
N ALA A 176 0.39 -4.77 11.51
CA ALA A 176 0.19 -3.67 10.56
C ALA A 176 -0.05 -4.17 9.13
N ILE A 177 0.64 -5.24 8.70
CA ILE A 177 0.40 -5.90 7.42
C ILE A 177 -1.00 -6.53 7.39
N ALA A 178 -1.39 -7.27 8.42
CA ALA A 178 -2.73 -7.86 8.53
C ALA A 178 -3.82 -6.78 8.46
N ARG A 179 -3.63 -5.64 9.15
CA ARG A 179 -4.52 -4.48 9.07
C ARG A 179 -4.60 -3.90 7.67
N ALA A 180 -3.49 -3.76 6.97
CA ALA A 180 -3.45 -3.27 5.60
C ALA A 180 -4.26 -4.16 4.64
N LEU A 181 -4.34 -5.47 4.91
CA LEU A 181 -5.06 -6.46 4.10
C LEU A 181 -6.55 -6.60 4.47
N ALA A 182 -7.03 -5.90 5.51
CA ALA A 182 -8.36 -6.10 6.09
C ALA A 182 -9.50 -6.02 5.05
N ASN A 183 -9.47 -5.04 4.17
CA ASN A 183 -10.48 -4.81 3.12
C ASN A 183 -10.14 -5.47 1.77
N ASP A 184 -9.18 -6.39 1.74
CA ASP A 184 -8.76 -7.10 0.53
C ASP A 184 -8.32 -6.17 -0.63
N PRO A 185 -7.45 -5.18 -0.38
CA PRO A 185 -7.05 -4.22 -1.41
C PRO A 185 -6.28 -4.92 -2.53
N SER A 186 -6.38 -4.37 -3.76
CA SER A 186 -5.56 -4.79 -4.90
C SER A 186 -4.14 -4.21 -4.84
N LEU A 187 -3.99 -3.07 -4.16
CA LEU A 187 -2.72 -2.36 -3.99
C LEU A 187 -2.32 -2.32 -2.52
N VAL A 188 -1.10 -2.74 -2.24
CA VAL A 188 -0.45 -2.55 -0.93
C VAL A 188 0.76 -1.65 -1.13
N VAL A 189 0.85 -0.62 -0.29
CA VAL A 189 1.94 0.35 -0.29
C VAL A 189 2.64 0.29 1.06
N ALA A 190 3.96 0.19 1.07
CA ALA A 190 4.75 0.11 2.29
C ALA A 190 5.87 1.16 2.30
N ASP A 191 5.91 1.97 3.35
CA ASP A 191 6.97 2.97 3.56
C ASP A 191 7.94 2.46 4.62
N GLU A 192 9.17 2.10 4.20
CA GLU A 192 10.25 1.55 5.01
C GLU A 192 9.79 0.43 5.98
N PRO A 193 9.09 -0.61 5.50
CA PRO A 193 8.38 -1.55 6.36
C PRO A 193 9.29 -2.42 7.23
N THR A 194 10.59 -2.40 7.00
CA THR A 194 11.61 -3.19 7.71
C THR A 194 12.63 -2.33 8.45
N GLY A 195 12.50 -1.01 8.35
CA GLY A 195 13.51 -0.07 8.86
C GLY A 195 13.76 -0.11 10.38
N ASN A 196 12.84 -0.70 11.16
CA ASN A 196 12.94 -0.84 12.62
C ASN A 196 13.09 -2.31 13.06
N LEU A 197 13.43 -3.21 12.14
CA LEU A 197 13.52 -4.64 12.41
C LEU A 197 14.96 -5.12 12.27
N ASP A 198 15.30 -6.19 12.98
CA ASP A 198 16.55 -6.92 12.72
C ASP A 198 16.50 -7.63 11.36
N THR A 199 17.66 -8.00 10.83
CA THR A 199 17.80 -8.57 9.49
C THR A 199 16.97 -9.85 9.28
N ALA A 200 16.90 -10.72 10.30
CA ALA A 200 16.15 -11.98 10.18
C ALA A 200 14.64 -11.70 10.09
N THR A 201 14.13 -10.88 11.00
CA THR A 201 12.72 -10.45 11.00
C THR A 201 12.34 -9.65 9.75
N ALA A 202 13.25 -8.81 9.25
CA ALA A 202 13.07 -8.07 7.99
C ALA A 202 12.91 -9.03 6.80
N GLY A 203 13.74 -10.07 6.73
CA GLY A 203 13.64 -11.11 5.70
C GLY A 203 12.31 -11.87 5.74
N GLU A 204 11.79 -12.17 6.94
CA GLU A 204 10.50 -12.84 7.12
C GLU A 204 9.32 -11.94 6.71
N VAL A 205 9.35 -10.65 7.08
CA VAL A 205 8.34 -9.67 6.65
C VAL A 205 8.35 -9.51 5.12
N PHE A 206 9.53 -9.50 4.52
CA PHE A 206 9.63 -9.40 3.06
C PHE A 206 9.09 -10.65 2.35
N ALA A 207 9.31 -11.85 2.92
CA ALA A 207 8.71 -13.08 2.41
C ALA A 207 7.17 -13.06 2.45
N LEU A 208 6.56 -12.40 3.46
CA LEU A 208 5.11 -12.17 3.45
C LEU A 208 4.68 -11.31 2.25
N PHE A 209 5.43 -10.27 1.93
CA PHE A 209 5.14 -9.44 0.75
C PHE A 209 5.26 -10.23 -0.56
N GLU A 210 6.28 -11.06 -0.71
CA GLU A 210 6.42 -11.95 -1.87
C GLU A 210 5.20 -12.87 -2.01
N GLY A 211 4.76 -13.49 -0.89
CA GLY A 211 3.57 -14.32 -0.86
C GLY A 211 2.27 -13.58 -1.23
N LEU A 212 2.17 -12.28 -0.94
CA LEU A 212 1.03 -11.46 -1.37
C LEU A 212 1.04 -11.21 -2.89
N VAL A 213 2.22 -11.00 -3.47
CA VAL A 213 2.38 -10.85 -4.93
C VAL A 213 2.03 -12.14 -5.65
N ASP A 214 2.46 -13.29 -5.13
CA ASP A 214 2.10 -14.61 -5.66
C ASP A 214 0.58 -14.86 -5.63
N GLN A 215 -0.14 -14.20 -4.72
CA GLN A 215 -1.60 -14.20 -4.65
C GLN A 215 -2.26 -13.15 -5.58
N GLY A 216 -1.47 -12.43 -6.39
CA GLY A 216 -1.95 -11.45 -7.37
C GLY A 216 -2.12 -10.03 -6.81
N LYS A 217 -1.60 -9.72 -5.61
CA LYS A 217 -1.57 -8.35 -5.10
C LYS A 217 -0.46 -7.56 -5.78
N THR A 218 -0.69 -6.27 -5.97
CA THR A 218 0.35 -5.34 -6.41
C THR A 218 0.98 -4.69 -5.19
N LEU A 219 2.31 -4.67 -5.14
CA LEU A 219 3.06 -4.08 -4.03
C LEU A 219 3.98 -2.97 -4.52
N LEU A 220 3.93 -1.84 -3.82
CA LEU A 220 4.89 -0.76 -3.95
C LEU A 220 5.57 -0.52 -2.60
N VAL A 221 6.87 -0.77 -2.53
CA VAL A 221 7.64 -0.68 -1.28
C VAL A 221 8.71 0.39 -1.41
N VAL A 222 8.72 1.37 -0.52
CA VAL A 222 9.87 2.25 -0.32
C VAL A 222 10.84 1.57 0.63
N THR A 223 12.09 1.48 0.24
CA THR A 223 13.15 0.96 1.11
C THR A 223 14.51 1.55 0.71
N HIS A 224 15.39 1.69 1.68
CA HIS A 224 16.82 1.97 1.46
C HIS A 224 17.68 0.70 1.48
N ASP A 225 17.10 -0.44 1.79
CA ASP A 225 17.77 -1.73 1.82
C ASP A 225 17.93 -2.28 0.39
N ARG A 226 19.20 -2.39 -0.04
CA ARG A 226 19.56 -2.88 -1.38
C ARG A 226 19.31 -4.39 -1.56
N GLU A 227 19.45 -5.15 -0.50
CA GLU A 227 19.23 -6.59 -0.54
C GLU A 227 17.74 -6.86 -0.75
N LEU A 228 16.89 -6.24 0.06
CA LEU A 228 15.44 -6.38 -0.07
C LEU A 228 14.93 -5.83 -1.42
N SER A 229 15.45 -4.69 -1.89
CA SER A 229 15.04 -4.13 -3.19
C SER A 229 15.44 -5.04 -4.36
N SER A 230 16.54 -5.79 -4.23
CA SER A 230 16.97 -6.77 -5.26
C SER A 230 16.01 -7.97 -5.38
N ARG A 231 15.16 -8.20 -4.39
CA ARG A 231 14.15 -9.28 -4.40
C ARG A 231 12.86 -8.87 -5.13
N THR A 232 12.64 -7.57 -5.35
CA THR A 232 11.47 -7.08 -6.11
C THR A 232 11.65 -7.28 -7.62
N GLN A 233 10.54 -7.26 -8.36
CA GLN A 233 10.56 -7.45 -9.81
C GLN A 233 11.13 -6.23 -10.53
N ARG A 234 10.90 -5.02 -9.98
CA ARG A 234 11.28 -3.75 -10.57
C ARG A 234 11.74 -2.76 -9.50
N VAL A 235 12.77 -2.01 -9.82
CA VAL A 235 13.37 -1.01 -8.92
C VAL A 235 13.33 0.35 -9.57
N LEU A 236 12.68 1.29 -8.91
CA LEU A 236 12.62 2.70 -9.30
C LEU A 236 13.61 3.50 -8.45
N HIS A 237 14.53 4.17 -9.10
CA HIS A 237 15.49 5.07 -8.44
C HIS A 237 14.93 6.50 -8.47
N LEU A 238 14.52 7.00 -7.32
CA LEU A 238 14.04 8.37 -7.15
C LEU A 238 15.19 9.24 -6.64
N LEU A 239 15.49 10.31 -7.38
CA LEU A 239 16.52 11.28 -7.03
C LEU A 239 15.97 12.68 -7.31
N ASP A 240 16.10 13.60 -6.34
CA ASP A 240 15.67 15.00 -6.44
C ASP A 240 14.26 15.16 -7.04
N GLY A 241 13.33 14.31 -6.57
CA GLY A 241 11.93 14.34 -6.98
C GLY A 241 11.64 13.78 -8.38
N ARG A 242 12.60 13.14 -9.05
CA ARG A 242 12.45 12.55 -10.38
C ARG A 242 12.76 11.06 -10.38
N ILE A 243 12.08 10.29 -11.23
CA ILE A 243 12.48 8.92 -11.51
C ILE A 243 13.70 8.97 -12.44
N HIS A 244 14.89 8.76 -11.86
CA HIS A 244 16.16 8.80 -12.58
C HIS A 244 16.45 7.51 -13.33
N ARG A 245 16.03 6.37 -12.77
CA ARG A 245 16.23 5.04 -13.36
C ARG A 245 15.05 4.14 -13.02
N ASP A 246 14.65 3.35 -13.98
CA ASP A 246 13.63 2.32 -13.89
C ASP A 246 14.24 1.01 -14.38
N GLN A 247 14.41 0.05 -13.47
CA GLN A 247 15.14 -1.17 -13.73
C GLN A 247 14.26 -2.39 -13.45
N ASN A 248 14.10 -3.24 -14.45
CA ASN A 248 13.49 -4.54 -14.27
C ASN A 248 14.54 -5.57 -13.83
N ASN A 249 14.32 -6.26 -12.72
CA ASN A 249 15.26 -7.26 -12.17
C ASN A 249 15.12 -8.63 -12.83
N GLY A 250 14.23 -8.81 -13.81
CA GLY A 250 14.07 -10.05 -14.55
C GLY A 250 13.54 -11.24 -13.74
N LYS A 251 13.09 -11.01 -12.51
CA LYS A 251 12.47 -12.02 -11.66
C LYS A 251 10.96 -12.00 -11.88
N PHE A 252 10.41 -13.16 -12.24
CA PHE A 252 8.99 -13.41 -12.48
C PHE A 252 8.38 -12.86 -13.79
N VAL A 253 8.77 -13.48 -14.92
CA VAL A 253 7.82 -13.70 -16.01
C VAL A 253 7.32 -15.14 -15.84
N ARG A 254 6.13 -15.29 -15.31
CA ARG A 254 5.36 -16.53 -15.44
C ARG A 254 4.16 -16.28 -16.33
#